data_916982855165188e97009d2cef74cb2c
#
_entry.id   916982855165188e97009d2cef74cb2c
#
_cell.length_a   1.000
_cell.length_b   1.000
_cell.length_c   1.000
_cell.angle_alpha   90.00
_cell.angle_beta   90.00
_cell.angle_gamma   90.00
#
_symmetry.space_group_name_H-M   'P 1'
#
loop_
_entity.id
_entity.type
_entity.pdbx_description
1 polymer ?
#
loop_
_entity_poly.entity_id
_entity_poly.type
_entity_poly.pdbx_seq_one_letter_code
_entity_poly.pdbx_strand_id
1 'polypeptide(L)'
;MSQGIDVAHLINMAIDEGLIGILYKNIVKSGELKNLNDEQIECIRFLYHRNTFFNLKLIHDFKKVLHQLNQNRIRVVLLKGISLLNQVYDDIGLRPMMDIDLWIPNEDYLELIKILTIQGYQRGTVYPNTFMRGPTTIDLHSHILGAERIKARELLFSQNQSHFYNNAHSIDFEGEEALCLNKYDQVIYLSLHALKHNVDRLIWLVDIKSIIAGWKRPDWETLKDRAEYVGQQRSVSYVFFLLRDLFNFQFPPEARKLFGDDKLLLLEKRLLRERKKKGALPVWAPLLLFSPEGGLKNRFNFILETLFPRPEILRQVFESHEGIKVWELYMRRVCQLIGMTKNQ
;
A
#
# COMPACT_ATOMS: atom_id res chain seq x y z
N MET A 1 18.09 -32.98 12.86
CA MET A 1 17.43 -32.32 14.01
C MET A 1 16.66 -31.13 13.43
N SER A 2 15.35 -31.22 13.32
CA SER A 2 14.52 -30.08 12.94
C SER A 2 14.58 -29.11 14.12
N GLN A 3 15.24 -27.98 13.93
CA GLN A 3 15.07 -26.83 14.85
C GLN A 3 13.57 -26.53 14.89
N GLY A 4 12.93 -26.74 16.04
CA GLY A 4 11.51 -26.40 16.21
C GLY A 4 11.31 -24.95 15.87
N ILE A 5 10.27 -24.67 15.09
CA ILE A 5 9.89 -23.29 14.75
C ILE A 5 9.54 -22.58 16.06
N ASP A 6 10.19 -21.46 16.35
CA ASP A 6 9.77 -20.58 17.44
C ASP A 6 8.42 -19.94 17.07
N VAL A 7 7.36 -20.50 17.62
CA VAL A 7 5.98 -20.09 17.32
C VAL A 7 5.72 -18.64 17.78
N ALA A 8 6.29 -18.22 18.91
CA ALA A 8 6.13 -16.85 19.39
C ALA A 8 6.77 -15.86 18.41
N HIS A 9 7.96 -16.17 17.91
CA HIS A 9 8.61 -15.37 16.88
C HIS A 9 7.80 -15.34 15.59
N LEU A 10 7.23 -16.48 15.16
CA LEU A 10 6.36 -16.54 13.96
C LEU A 10 5.11 -15.68 14.10
N ILE A 11 4.46 -15.69 15.27
CA ILE A 11 3.27 -14.86 15.55
C ILE A 11 3.65 -13.36 15.47
N ASN A 12 4.74 -12.95 16.10
CA ASN A 12 5.21 -11.57 16.07
C ASN A 12 5.53 -11.13 14.63
N MET A 13 6.25 -11.94 13.87
CA MET A 13 6.50 -11.67 12.45
C MET A 13 5.19 -11.53 11.66
N ALA A 14 4.21 -12.40 11.90
CA ALA A 14 2.93 -12.34 11.21
C ALA A 14 2.13 -11.07 11.55
N ILE A 15 2.26 -10.55 12.79
CA ILE A 15 1.67 -9.26 13.19
C ILE A 15 2.34 -8.12 12.42
N ASP A 16 3.68 -8.04 12.47
CA ASP A 16 4.46 -6.97 11.86
C ASP A 16 4.26 -6.92 10.34
N GLU A 17 4.20 -8.08 9.70
CA GLU A 17 4.01 -8.24 8.26
C GLU A 17 2.54 -8.14 7.81
N GLY A 18 1.59 -7.96 8.75
CA GLY A 18 0.15 -7.87 8.46
C GLY A 18 -0.50 -9.20 8.05
N LEU A 19 0.11 -10.33 8.39
CA LEU A 19 -0.28 -11.67 7.93
C LEU A 19 -1.00 -12.51 8.98
N ILE A 20 -1.29 -11.98 10.17
CA ILE A 20 -1.83 -12.76 11.29
C ILE A 20 -3.17 -13.43 10.97
N GLY A 21 -4.07 -12.77 10.23
CA GLY A 21 -5.33 -13.34 9.79
C GLY A 21 -5.13 -14.53 8.83
N ILE A 22 -4.20 -14.37 7.89
CA ILE A 22 -3.84 -15.42 6.92
C ILE A 22 -3.17 -16.59 7.63
N LEU A 23 -2.30 -16.33 8.61
CA LEU A 23 -1.67 -17.36 9.43
C LEU A 23 -2.73 -18.16 10.17
N TYR A 24 -3.68 -17.52 10.87
CA TYR A 24 -4.78 -18.17 11.55
C TYR A 24 -5.58 -19.09 10.62
N LYS A 25 -6.05 -18.56 9.50
CA LYS A 25 -6.84 -19.34 8.51
C LYS A 25 -6.07 -20.56 8.00
N ASN A 26 -4.77 -20.42 7.71
CA ASN A 26 -3.95 -21.51 7.22
C ASN A 26 -3.73 -22.59 8.29
N ILE A 27 -3.43 -22.20 9.53
CA ILE A 27 -3.25 -23.15 10.65
C ILE A 27 -4.56 -23.94 10.91
N VAL A 28 -5.70 -23.26 10.90
CA VAL A 28 -7.01 -23.91 11.05
C VAL A 28 -7.27 -24.89 9.90
N LYS A 29 -7.05 -24.44 8.66
CA LYS A 29 -7.30 -25.26 7.46
C LYS A 29 -6.38 -26.49 7.37
N SER A 30 -5.12 -26.35 7.79
CA SER A 30 -4.14 -27.46 7.75
C SER A 30 -4.26 -28.44 8.92
N GLY A 31 -5.07 -28.10 9.95
CA GLY A 31 -5.17 -28.91 11.17
C GLY A 31 -3.95 -28.80 12.09
N GLU A 32 -3.07 -27.82 11.86
CA GLU A 32 -1.84 -27.62 12.63
C GLU A 32 -2.06 -27.00 14.02
N LEU A 33 -3.31 -26.65 14.37
CA LEU A 33 -3.66 -26.18 15.74
C LEU A 33 -3.17 -27.12 16.83
N LYS A 34 -3.18 -28.41 16.58
CA LYS A 34 -2.68 -29.47 17.52
C LYS A 34 -1.19 -29.33 17.89
N ASN A 35 -0.43 -28.58 17.11
CA ASN A 35 1.01 -28.36 17.33
C ASN A 35 1.28 -27.05 18.11
N LEU A 36 0.23 -26.34 18.51
CA LEU A 36 0.28 -25.12 19.31
C LEU A 36 -0.23 -25.40 20.73
N ASN A 37 0.28 -24.66 21.71
CA ASN A 37 -0.30 -24.68 23.04
C ASN A 37 -1.55 -23.77 23.10
N ASP A 38 -2.35 -23.88 24.16
CA ASP A 38 -3.62 -23.17 24.32
C ASP A 38 -3.43 -21.64 24.29
N GLU A 39 -2.37 -21.12 24.90
CA GLU A 39 -2.05 -19.70 24.92
C GLU A 39 -1.77 -19.16 23.49
N GLN A 40 -1.01 -19.90 22.70
CA GLN A 40 -0.72 -19.55 21.31
C GLN A 40 -1.98 -19.57 20.43
N ILE A 41 -2.84 -20.57 20.63
CA ILE A 41 -4.12 -20.68 19.90
C ILE A 41 -5.01 -19.50 20.24
N GLU A 42 -5.17 -19.18 21.53
CA GLU A 42 -6.00 -18.04 21.97
C GLU A 42 -5.43 -16.71 21.48
N CYS A 43 -4.12 -16.51 21.51
CA CYS A 43 -3.47 -15.31 21.00
C CYS A 43 -3.77 -15.09 19.49
N ILE A 44 -3.54 -16.11 18.66
CA ILE A 44 -3.76 -15.99 17.21
C ILE A 44 -5.25 -15.78 16.91
N ARG A 45 -6.14 -16.52 17.61
CA ARG A 45 -7.59 -16.38 17.50
C ARG A 45 -8.06 -14.97 17.87
N PHE A 46 -7.59 -14.46 18.99
CA PHE A 46 -7.89 -13.10 19.43
C PHE A 46 -7.48 -12.04 18.41
N LEU A 47 -6.26 -12.17 17.87
CA LEU A 47 -5.75 -11.21 16.87
C LEU A 47 -6.55 -11.26 15.56
N TYR A 48 -6.95 -12.45 15.11
CA TYR A 48 -7.83 -12.59 13.94
C TYR A 48 -9.20 -11.92 14.18
N HIS A 49 -9.85 -12.22 15.32
CA HIS A 49 -11.14 -11.61 15.65
C HIS A 49 -11.03 -10.10 15.86
N ARG A 50 -9.93 -9.63 16.44
CA ARG A 50 -9.64 -8.19 16.54
C ARG A 50 -9.60 -7.53 15.17
N ASN A 51 -8.88 -8.12 14.20
CA ASN A 51 -8.86 -7.62 12.83
C ASN A 51 -10.28 -7.59 12.21
N THR A 52 -11.03 -8.67 12.38
CA THR A 52 -12.41 -8.75 11.90
C THR A 52 -13.27 -7.63 12.46
N PHE A 53 -13.21 -7.43 13.79
CA PHE A 53 -13.97 -6.38 14.46
C PHE A 53 -13.59 -4.97 13.95
N PHE A 54 -12.29 -4.68 13.84
CA PHE A 54 -11.84 -3.37 13.34
C PHE A 54 -12.27 -3.14 11.90
N ASN A 55 -12.13 -4.12 11.03
CA ASN A 55 -12.56 -4.02 9.64
C ASN A 55 -14.06 -3.80 9.53
N LEU A 56 -14.89 -4.55 10.29
CA LEU A 56 -16.35 -4.34 10.35
C LEU A 56 -16.69 -2.92 10.80
N LYS A 57 -15.98 -2.41 11.82
CA LYS A 57 -16.18 -1.06 12.32
C LYS A 57 -15.86 0.00 11.26
N LEU A 58 -14.73 -0.15 10.58
CA LEU A 58 -14.32 0.74 9.48
C LEU A 58 -15.33 0.73 8.33
N ILE A 59 -15.76 -0.46 7.91
CA ILE A 59 -16.77 -0.62 6.84
C ILE A 59 -18.09 0.03 7.23
N HIS A 60 -18.58 -0.23 8.46
CA HIS A 60 -19.83 0.35 8.96
C HIS A 60 -19.79 1.87 9.01
N ASP A 61 -18.71 2.44 9.51
CA ASP A 61 -18.58 3.90 9.59
C ASP A 61 -18.42 4.53 8.20
N PHE A 62 -17.67 3.88 7.32
CA PHE A 62 -17.46 4.36 5.97
C PHE A 62 -18.74 4.29 5.13
N LYS A 63 -19.57 3.26 5.29
CA LYS A 63 -20.88 3.18 4.61
C LYS A 63 -21.70 4.46 4.83
N LYS A 64 -21.70 5.02 6.04
CA LYS A 64 -22.42 6.27 6.35
C LYS A 64 -21.84 7.47 5.60
N VAL A 65 -20.51 7.52 5.50
CA VAL A 65 -19.82 8.56 4.70
C VAL A 65 -20.18 8.42 3.24
N LEU A 66 -20.06 7.21 2.70
CA LEU A 66 -20.32 6.92 1.30
C LEU A 66 -21.77 7.21 0.90
N HIS A 67 -22.73 6.89 1.77
CA HIS A 67 -24.13 7.26 1.58
C HIS A 67 -24.31 8.77 1.38
N GLN A 68 -23.66 9.60 2.21
CA GLN A 68 -23.72 11.06 2.07
C GLN A 68 -23.00 11.56 0.82
N LEU A 69 -21.89 10.93 0.43
CA LEU A 69 -21.20 11.24 -0.81
C LEU A 69 -22.09 10.99 -2.03
N ASN A 70 -22.77 9.84 -2.06
CA ASN A 70 -23.70 9.46 -3.14
C ASN A 70 -24.90 10.42 -3.23
N GLN A 71 -25.48 10.83 -2.09
CA GLN A 71 -26.54 11.84 -2.08
C GLN A 71 -26.10 13.18 -2.67
N ASN A 72 -24.83 13.54 -2.52
CA ASN A 72 -24.24 14.77 -3.06
C ASN A 72 -23.58 14.53 -4.44
N ARG A 73 -23.73 13.35 -5.05
CA ARG A 73 -23.17 12.98 -6.35
C ARG A 73 -21.63 13.05 -6.40
N ILE A 74 -20.97 12.89 -5.27
CA ILE A 74 -19.51 12.88 -5.16
C ILE A 74 -19.03 11.44 -5.31
N ARG A 75 -18.19 11.20 -6.33
CA ARG A 75 -17.64 9.88 -6.64
C ARG A 75 -16.22 9.77 -6.12
N VAL A 76 -15.94 8.74 -5.33
CA VAL A 76 -14.62 8.45 -4.76
C VAL A 76 -14.09 7.12 -5.24
N VAL A 77 -12.79 7.03 -5.43
CA VAL A 77 -12.11 5.77 -5.73
C VAL A 77 -11.56 5.19 -4.44
N LEU A 78 -12.01 3.98 -4.11
CA LEU A 78 -11.49 3.22 -2.99
C LEU A 78 -10.09 2.68 -3.34
N LEU A 79 -9.14 2.89 -2.45
CA LEU A 79 -7.77 2.44 -2.63
C LEU A 79 -7.39 1.40 -1.57
N LYS A 80 -6.37 0.60 -1.87
CA LYS A 80 -5.72 -0.32 -0.90
C LYS A 80 -6.72 -1.25 -0.16
N GLY A 81 -6.63 -1.28 1.19
CA GLY A 81 -7.34 -2.22 2.05
C GLY A 81 -8.84 -2.29 1.82
N ILE A 82 -9.52 -1.15 1.83
CA ILE A 82 -10.98 -1.09 1.71
C ILE A 82 -11.46 -1.58 0.33
N SER A 83 -10.72 -1.29 -0.74
CA SER A 83 -10.99 -1.80 -2.08
C SER A 83 -10.78 -3.33 -2.15
N LEU A 84 -9.69 -3.82 -1.56
CA LEU A 84 -9.29 -5.23 -1.63
C LEU A 84 -10.18 -6.14 -0.80
N LEU A 85 -10.63 -5.71 0.39
CA LEU A 85 -11.57 -6.48 1.20
C LEU A 85 -12.90 -6.73 0.48
N ASN A 86 -13.33 -5.80 -0.35
CA ASN A 86 -14.56 -5.97 -1.14
C ASN A 86 -14.38 -6.89 -2.37
N GLN A 87 -13.18 -6.88 -2.99
CA GLN A 87 -12.98 -7.50 -4.30
C GLN A 87 -12.14 -8.77 -4.30
N VAL A 88 -11.24 -8.93 -3.34
CA VAL A 88 -10.15 -9.92 -3.40
C VAL A 88 -10.21 -10.91 -2.25
N TYR A 89 -10.60 -10.46 -1.06
CA TYR A 89 -10.63 -11.29 0.12
C TYR A 89 -12.04 -11.84 0.40
N ASP A 90 -12.14 -13.14 0.60
CA ASP A 90 -13.38 -13.85 0.94
C ASP A 90 -13.72 -13.79 2.44
N ASP A 91 -12.81 -13.26 3.25
CA ASP A 91 -12.90 -13.22 4.70
C ASP A 91 -12.28 -11.92 5.22
N ILE A 92 -13.08 -11.12 5.87
CA ILE A 92 -12.76 -9.77 6.34
C ILE A 92 -11.65 -9.75 7.41
N GLY A 93 -11.41 -10.85 8.13
CA GLY A 93 -10.37 -10.95 9.14
C GLY A 93 -8.96 -11.22 8.58
N LEU A 94 -8.84 -11.54 7.29
CA LEU A 94 -7.57 -11.94 6.69
C LEU A 94 -6.59 -10.78 6.49
N ARG A 95 -7.12 -9.62 6.14
CA ARG A 95 -6.31 -8.44 5.82
C ARG A 95 -6.59 -7.32 6.82
N PRO A 96 -5.64 -7.03 7.73
CA PRO A 96 -5.80 -5.91 8.65
C PRO A 96 -5.82 -4.58 7.92
N MET A 97 -6.73 -3.68 8.33
CA MET A 97 -6.75 -2.28 7.92
C MET A 97 -6.54 -1.39 9.13
N MET A 98 -5.91 -0.24 8.93
CA MET A 98 -5.75 0.81 9.93
C MET A 98 -6.50 2.09 9.55
N ASP A 99 -6.76 2.26 8.26
CA ASP A 99 -7.32 3.45 7.63
C ASP A 99 -8.14 3.07 6.39
N ILE A 100 -8.87 4.06 5.90
CA ILE A 100 -9.63 4.01 4.66
C ILE A 100 -9.02 5.04 3.73
N ASP A 101 -8.38 4.59 2.66
CA ASP A 101 -7.78 5.47 1.66
C ASP A 101 -8.79 5.80 0.56
N LEU A 102 -9.07 7.06 0.37
CA LEU A 102 -9.96 7.57 -0.68
C LEU A 102 -9.22 8.48 -1.64
N TRP A 103 -9.33 8.21 -2.92
CA TRP A 103 -8.85 9.13 -3.94
C TRP A 103 -10.03 9.87 -4.57
N ILE A 104 -9.93 11.19 -4.61
CA ILE A 104 -10.99 12.09 -5.05
C ILE A 104 -10.41 13.16 -5.98
N PRO A 105 -11.13 13.53 -7.06
CA PRO A 105 -10.79 14.68 -7.87
C PRO A 105 -10.77 16.00 -7.05
N ASN A 106 -9.93 16.94 -7.48
CA ASN A 106 -9.73 18.20 -6.73
C ASN A 106 -11.01 19.03 -6.63
N GLU A 107 -11.89 18.97 -7.62
CA GLU A 107 -13.17 19.72 -7.65
C GLU A 107 -14.10 19.33 -6.49
N ASP A 108 -14.14 18.06 -6.11
CA ASP A 108 -15.03 17.55 -5.05
C ASP A 108 -14.38 17.54 -3.66
N TYR A 109 -13.08 17.86 -3.59
CA TYR A 109 -12.28 17.70 -2.37
C TYR A 109 -12.81 18.52 -1.18
N LEU A 110 -13.18 19.78 -1.40
CA LEU A 110 -13.68 20.66 -0.34
C LEU A 110 -15.06 20.22 0.16
N GLU A 111 -15.91 19.75 -0.73
CA GLU A 111 -17.25 19.28 -0.35
C GLU A 111 -17.18 17.98 0.47
N LEU A 112 -16.28 17.08 0.10
CA LEU A 112 -16.02 15.88 0.91
C LEU A 112 -15.54 16.24 2.31
N ILE A 113 -14.64 17.23 2.47
CA ILE A 113 -14.19 17.70 3.79
C ILE A 113 -15.38 18.19 4.63
N LYS A 114 -16.30 18.95 4.05
CA LYS A 114 -17.51 19.41 4.77
C LYS A 114 -18.36 18.24 5.22
N ILE A 115 -18.61 17.26 4.36
CA ILE A 115 -19.36 16.04 4.69
C ILE A 115 -18.71 15.32 5.87
N LEU A 116 -17.40 15.10 5.84
CA LEU A 116 -16.68 14.46 6.95
C LEU A 116 -16.81 15.26 8.25
N THR A 117 -16.66 16.58 8.17
CA THR A 117 -16.79 17.47 9.34
C THR A 117 -18.20 17.41 9.94
N ILE A 118 -19.26 17.46 9.11
CA ILE A 118 -20.66 17.34 9.56
C ILE A 118 -20.90 15.98 10.22
N GLN A 119 -20.26 14.93 9.74
CA GLN A 119 -20.33 13.60 10.34
C GLN A 119 -19.46 13.42 11.61
N GLY A 120 -18.82 14.48 12.09
CA GLY A 120 -18.02 14.50 13.32
C GLY A 120 -16.60 13.98 13.17
N TYR A 121 -16.08 13.86 11.93
CA TYR A 121 -14.67 13.58 11.72
C TYR A 121 -13.83 14.83 11.98
N GLN A 122 -12.77 14.68 12.75
CA GLN A 122 -11.81 15.75 13.04
C GLN A 122 -10.61 15.62 12.12
N ARG A 123 -10.18 16.74 11.56
CA ARG A 123 -9.01 16.83 10.70
C ARG A 123 -7.73 16.68 11.52
N GLY A 124 -6.80 15.85 11.06
CA GLY A 124 -5.50 15.68 11.70
C GLY A 124 -4.67 16.98 11.65
N THR A 125 -4.00 17.29 12.76
CA THR A 125 -3.12 18.47 12.86
C THR A 125 -1.80 18.28 12.13
N VAL A 126 -1.20 17.09 12.27
CA VAL A 126 0.07 16.73 11.62
C VAL A 126 -0.17 16.28 10.18
N TYR A 127 -1.24 15.53 9.94
CA TYR A 127 -1.62 15.02 8.63
C TYR A 127 -2.96 15.64 8.20
N PRO A 128 -2.94 16.79 7.50
CA PRO A 128 -4.15 17.56 7.21
C PRO A 128 -5.12 16.88 6.23
N ASN A 129 -4.72 15.80 5.60
CA ASN A 129 -5.58 15.00 4.72
C ASN A 129 -6.13 13.76 5.42
N THR A 130 -5.80 13.55 6.69
CA THR A 130 -6.30 12.47 7.54
C THR A 130 -7.44 12.98 8.41
N PHE A 131 -8.54 12.27 8.43
CA PHE A 131 -9.75 12.58 9.18
C PHE A 131 -10.07 11.44 10.14
N MET A 132 -10.34 11.74 11.42
CA MET A 132 -10.50 10.75 12.46
C MET A 132 -11.83 10.93 13.20
N ARG A 133 -12.50 9.80 13.49
CA ARG A 133 -13.68 9.74 14.39
C ARG A 133 -13.63 8.45 15.19
N GLY A 134 -13.31 8.56 16.48
CA GLY A 134 -13.02 7.38 17.31
C GLY A 134 -11.89 6.54 16.69
N PRO A 135 -12.09 5.23 16.47
CA PRO A 135 -11.07 4.38 15.87
C PRO A 135 -11.00 4.47 14.34
N THR A 136 -11.94 5.17 13.69
CA THR A 136 -12.03 5.24 12.24
C THR A 136 -11.20 6.38 11.70
N THR A 137 -10.24 6.03 10.83
CA THR A 137 -9.37 6.98 10.13
C THR A 137 -9.65 6.92 8.64
N ILE A 138 -9.78 8.09 8.00
CA ILE A 138 -9.96 8.25 6.55
C ILE A 138 -8.83 9.13 6.03
N ASP A 139 -8.05 8.62 5.08
CA ASP A 139 -6.99 9.34 4.39
C ASP A 139 -7.46 9.77 3.00
N LEU A 140 -7.46 11.08 2.76
CA LEU A 140 -7.84 11.66 1.49
C LEU A 140 -6.62 11.87 0.59
N HIS A 141 -6.72 11.40 -0.63
CA HIS A 141 -5.71 11.59 -1.66
C HIS A 141 -6.27 12.43 -2.81
N SER A 142 -5.66 13.57 -3.11
CA SER A 142 -5.92 14.33 -4.34
C SER A 142 -5.08 13.81 -5.50
N HIS A 143 -4.03 13.05 -5.20
CA HIS A 143 -3.17 12.40 -6.17
C HIS A 143 -2.89 10.95 -5.78
N ILE A 144 -3.10 10.01 -6.72
CA ILE A 144 -3.00 8.56 -6.49
C ILE A 144 -1.64 8.11 -5.89
N LEU A 145 -0.55 8.84 -6.17
CA LEU A 145 0.79 8.57 -5.60
C LEU A 145 1.18 9.51 -4.45
N GLY A 146 0.29 10.38 -4.00
CA GLY A 146 0.58 11.36 -2.95
C GLY A 146 1.54 12.46 -3.42
N ALA A 147 1.33 13.00 -4.64
CA ALA A 147 2.13 14.12 -5.17
C ALA A 147 1.86 15.43 -4.43
N GLU A 148 0.75 15.54 -3.72
CA GLU A 148 0.48 16.62 -2.77
C GLU A 148 1.55 16.74 -1.68
N ARG A 149 2.26 15.63 -1.37
CA ARG A 149 3.39 15.60 -0.43
C ARG A 149 4.73 15.76 -1.12
N ILE A 150 4.98 15.04 -2.20
CA ILE A 150 6.21 15.08 -3.00
C ILE A 150 5.79 15.28 -4.46
N LYS A 151 5.88 16.53 -4.92
CA LYS A 151 5.37 16.94 -6.23
C LYS A 151 5.98 16.13 -7.39
N ALA A 152 7.26 15.85 -7.31
CA ALA A 152 7.96 15.07 -8.33
C ALA A 152 7.42 13.63 -8.53
N ARG A 153 6.53 13.14 -7.66
CA ARG A 153 5.82 11.86 -7.87
C ARG A 153 4.84 11.89 -9.04
N GLU A 154 4.37 13.07 -9.44
CA GLU A 154 3.58 13.20 -10.68
C GLU A 154 4.35 12.69 -11.90
N LEU A 155 5.67 12.86 -11.89
CA LEU A 155 6.56 12.43 -12.97
C LEU A 155 6.80 10.90 -13.03
N LEU A 156 6.27 10.15 -12.07
CA LEU A 156 6.36 8.69 -12.11
C LEU A 156 5.40 8.08 -13.14
N PHE A 157 4.36 8.80 -13.55
CA PHE A 157 3.49 8.36 -14.61
C PHE A 157 3.78 9.12 -15.91
N SER A 158 3.82 8.38 -17.02
CA SER A 158 3.86 8.96 -18.38
C SER A 158 2.51 9.58 -18.79
N GLN A 159 1.45 9.25 -18.06
CA GLN A 159 0.09 9.74 -18.27
C GLN A 159 -0.44 10.51 -17.07
N ASN A 160 -1.38 11.43 -17.32
CA ASN A 160 -2.09 12.09 -16.23
C ASN A 160 -2.88 11.08 -15.39
N GLN A 161 -2.94 11.30 -14.08
CA GLN A 161 -3.69 10.43 -13.16
C GLN A 161 -5.19 10.29 -13.51
N SER A 162 -5.80 11.28 -14.18
CA SER A 162 -7.18 11.19 -14.65
C SER A 162 -7.44 9.94 -15.49
N HIS A 163 -6.39 9.41 -16.13
CA HIS A 163 -6.49 8.18 -16.89
C HIS A 163 -6.82 6.96 -16.02
N PHE A 164 -6.33 6.90 -14.79
CA PHE A 164 -6.73 5.86 -13.82
C PHE A 164 -8.16 6.06 -13.34
N TYR A 165 -8.56 7.32 -13.11
CA TYR A 165 -9.91 7.66 -12.69
C TYR A 165 -10.95 7.27 -13.75
N ASN A 166 -10.70 7.62 -15.01
CA ASN A 166 -11.58 7.34 -16.13
C ASN A 166 -11.72 5.83 -16.45
N ASN A 167 -10.73 5.02 -16.03
CA ASN A 167 -10.75 3.56 -16.16
C ASN A 167 -11.18 2.84 -14.87
N ALA A 168 -11.51 3.57 -13.82
CA ALA A 168 -12.11 3.01 -12.62
C ALA A 168 -13.52 2.51 -12.94
N HIS A 169 -13.94 1.45 -12.27
CA HIS A 169 -15.28 0.87 -12.44
C HIS A 169 -16.10 1.01 -11.16
N SER A 170 -17.39 1.10 -11.34
CA SER A 170 -18.35 1.13 -10.24
C SER A 170 -18.45 -0.24 -9.58
N ILE A 171 -18.53 -0.24 -8.25
CA ILE A 171 -18.79 -1.42 -7.44
C ILE A 171 -19.92 -1.14 -6.45
N ASP A 172 -20.60 -2.17 -6.03
CA ASP A 172 -21.44 -2.14 -4.82
C ASP A 172 -20.56 -2.30 -3.58
N PHE A 173 -20.62 -1.32 -2.69
CA PHE A 173 -19.98 -1.37 -1.39
C PHE A 173 -21.04 -1.29 -0.29
N GLU A 174 -21.45 -2.45 0.22
CA GLU A 174 -22.49 -2.54 1.28
C GLU A 174 -23.83 -1.85 0.91
N GLY A 175 -24.21 -1.90 -0.37
CA GLY A 175 -25.42 -1.27 -0.90
C GLY A 175 -25.26 0.19 -1.33
N GLU A 176 -24.03 0.72 -1.32
CA GLU A 176 -23.69 2.07 -1.80
C GLU A 176 -22.74 1.99 -3.00
N GLU A 177 -22.86 2.93 -3.95
CA GLU A 177 -21.97 2.99 -5.10
C GLU A 177 -20.61 3.59 -4.72
N ALA A 178 -19.52 2.95 -5.14
CA ALA A 178 -18.15 3.46 -5.06
C ALA A 178 -17.39 3.12 -6.34
N LEU A 179 -16.22 3.75 -6.56
CA LEU A 179 -15.32 3.40 -7.64
C LEU A 179 -14.13 2.60 -7.11
N CYS A 180 -13.66 1.66 -7.93
CA CYS A 180 -12.39 0.97 -7.71
C CYS A 180 -11.55 0.98 -8.99
N LEU A 181 -10.25 0.94 -8.84
CA LEU A 181 -9.34 0.72 -9.95
C LEU A 181 -9.63 -0.64 -10.59
N ASN A 182 -9.53 -0.74 -11.91
CA ASN A 182 -9.56 -2.04 -12.55
C ASN A 182 -8.38 -2.92 -12.10
N LYS A 183 -8.47 -4.23 -12.26
CA LYS A 183 -7.48 -5.18 -11.71
C LYS A 183 -6.03 -4.95 -12.19
N TYR A 184 -5.83 -4.39 -13.37
CA TYR A 184 -4.49 -4.10 -13.91
C TYR A 184 -3.91 -2.84 -13.27
N ASP A 185 -4.72 -1.79 -13.18
CA ASP A 185 -4.36 -0.55 -12.50
C ASP A 185 -4.14 -0.75 -11.01
N GLN A 186 -4.90 -1.66 -10.37
CA GLN A 186 -4.66 -2.08 -8.98
C GLN A 186 -3.27 -2.70 -8.82
N VAL A 187 -2.86 -3.64 -9.70
CA VAL A 187 -1.52 -4.25 -9.63
C VAL A 187 -0.43 -3.19 -9.79
N ILE A 188 -0.57 -2.27 -10.76
CA ILE A 188 0.39 -1.18 -10.97
C ILE A 188 0.46 -0.27 -9.75
N TYR A 189 -0.69 0.19 -9.24
CA TYR A 189 -0.77 1.06 -8.07
C TYR A 189 -0.20 0.43 -6.81
N LEU A 190 -0.57 -0.83 -6.52
CA LEU A 190 -0.09 -1.55 -5.35
C LEU A 190 1.41 -1.85 -5.44
N SER A 191 1.94 -2.09 -6.65
CA SER A 191 3.38 -2.23 -6.87
C SER A 191 4.12 -0.96 -6.51
N LEU A 192 3.66 0.20 -6.97
CA LEU A 192 4.22 1.49 -6.61
C LEU A 192 4.07 1.79 -5.12
N HIS A 193 2.92 1.46 -4.52
CA HIS A 193 2.68 1.62 -3.10
C HIS A 193 3.66 0.80 -2.26
N ALA A 194 3.82 -0.49 -2.56
CA ALA A 194 4.75 -1.37 -1.86
C ALA A 194 6.20 -0.84 -1.95
N LEU A 195 6.66 -0.47 -3.14
CA LEU A 195 8.00 0.08 -3.35
C LEU A 195 8.21 1.43 -2.65
N LYS A 196 7.18 2.30 -2.64
CA LYS A 196 7.21 3.60 -1.93
C LYS A 196 7.45 3.44 -0.43
N HIS A 197 6.92 2.38 0.15
CA HIS A 197 7.07 2.02 1.55
C HIS A 197 8.14 0.95 1.80
N ASN A 198 9.12 0.82 0.89
CA ASN A 198 10.27 -0.09 1.03
C ASN A 198 9.89 -1.57 1.22
N VAL A 199 8.68 -1.93 0.83
CA VAL A 199 8.11 -3.27 0.99
C VAL A 199 8.26 -3.75 2.45
N ASP A 200 8.03 -2.88 3.43
CA ASP A 200 8.22 -3.18 4.85
C ASP A 200 7.14 -4.13 5.40
N ARG A 201 6.06 -4.39 4.65
CA ARG A 201 5.01 -5.36 4.99
C ARG A 201 4.73 -6.34 3.85
N LEU A 202 4.76 -7.63 4.16
CA LEU A 202 4.47 -8.69 3.17
C LEU A 202 3.02 -8.72 2.72
N ILE A 203 2.08 -8.20 3.51
CA ILE A 203 0.66 -8.16 3.12
C ILE A 203 0.46 -7.45 1.78
N TRP A 204 1.25 -6.42 1.46
CA TRP A 204 1.15 -5.73 0.17
C TRP A 204 1.52 -6.61 -1.03
N LEU A 205 2.48 -7.52 -0.83
CA LEU A 205 2.82 -8.51 -1.85
C LEU A 205 1.74 -9.61 -1.94
N VAL A 206 1.15 -9.98 -0.80
CA VAL A 206 0.03 -10.94 -0.77
C VAL A 206 -1.20 -10.35 -1.45
N ASP A 207 -1.50 -9.07 -1.27
CA ASP A 207 -2.55 -8.36 -1.99
C ASP A 207 -2.40 -8.55 -3.51
N ILE A 208 -1.22 -8.25 -4.05
CA ILE A 208 -0.93 -8.39 -5.48
C ILE A 208 -1.00 -9.84 -5.92
N LYS A 209 -0.41 -10.77 -5.14
CA LYS A 209 -0.48 -12.20 -5.41
C LYS A 209 -1.93 -12.68 -5.51
N SER A 210 -2.81 -12.19 -4.64
CA SER A 210 -4.21 -12.57 -4.61
C SER A 210 -4.98 -12.04 -5.82
N ILE A 211 -4.69 -10.81 -6.29
CA ILE A 211 -5.29 -10.25 -7.51
C ILE A 211 -4.90 -11.07 -8.75
N ILE A 212 -3.61 -11.43 -8.87
CA ILE A 212 -3.11 -12.16 -10.05
C ILE A 212 -3.36 -13.67 -10.00
N ALA A 213 -3.91 -14.17 -8.89
CA ALA A 213 -4.26 -15.58 -8.77
C ALA A 213 -5.32 -15.96 -9.82
N GLY A 214 -5.03 -16.99 -10.60
CA GLY A 214 -5.94 -17.44 -11.65
C GLY A 214 -5.94 -16.62 -12.94
N TRP A 215 -5.06 -15.63 -13.09
CA TRP A 215 -4.92 -14.88 -14.33
C TRP A 215 -4.47 -15.78 -15.48
N LYS A 216 -5.02 -15.51 -16.68
CA LYS A 216 -4.73 -16.20 -17.94
C LYS A 216 -3.85 -15.31 -18.83
N ARG A 217 -3.39 -15.88 -19.97
CA ARG A 217 -2.52 -15.18 -20.92
C ARG A 217 -3.02 -13.78 -21.32
N PRO A 218 -4.29 -13.55 -21.68
CA PRO A 218 -4.76 -12.21 -22.03
C PRO A 218 -4.60 -11.18 -20.90
N ASP A 219 -4.73 -11.60 -19.63
CA ASP A 219 -4.56 -10.70 -18.49
C ASP A 219 -3.12 -10.19 -18.37
N TRP A 220 -2.13 -11.06 -18.61
CA TRP A 220 -0.72 -10.70 -18.56
C TRP A 220 -0.33 -9.75 -19.69
N GLU A 221 -0.86 -9.96 -20.90
CA GLU A 221 -0.65 -9.07 -22.04
C GLU A 221 -1.26 -7.70 -21.76
N THR A 222 -2.50 -7.66 -21.27
CA THR A 222 -3.18 -6.41 -20.90
C THR A 222 -2.43 -5.66 -19.78
N LEU A 223 -1.97 -6.37 -18.74
CA LEU A 223 -1.15 -5.74 -17.68
C LEU A 223 0.12 -5.13 -18.24
N LYS A 224 0.81 -5.85 -19.16
CA LYS A 224 2.02 -5.34 -19.79
C LYS A 224 1.75 -4.05 -20.55
N ASP A 225 0.77 -4.07 -21.45
CA ASP A 225 0.43 -2.92 -22.28
C ASP A 225 0.01 -1.71 -21.41
N ARG A 226 -0.75 -2.00 -20.35
CA ARG A 226 -1.17 -0.97 -19.40
C ARG A 226 -0.01 -0.39 -18.62
N ALA A 227 0.90 -1.24 -18.11
CA ALA A 227 2.07 -0.83 -17.36
C ALA A 227 3.08 -0.06 -18.23
N GLU A 228 3.26 -0.45 -19.50
CA GLU A 228 4.05 0.31 -20.47
C GLU A 228 3.42 1.67 -20.77
N TYR A 229 2.11 1.72 -21.02
CA TYR A 229 1.37 2.94 -21.29
C TYR A 229 1.52 3.99 -20.19
N VAL A 230 1.52 3.57 -18.92
CA VAL A 230 1.69 4.48 -17.77
C VAL A 230 3.14 4.60 -17.29
N GLY A 231 4.10 3.98 -17.99
CA GLY A 231 5.55 4.07 -17.67
C GLY A 231 5.99 3.24 -16.45
N GLN A 232 5.19 2.23 -16.01
CA GLN A 232 5.44 1.52 -14.74
C GLN A 232 5.72 0.02 -14.90
N GLN A 233 6.11 -0.45 -16.08
CA GLN A 233 6.45 -1.86 -16.30
C GLN A 233 7.56 -2.36 -15.35
N ARG A 234 8.59 -1.52 -15.08
CA ARG A 234 9.68 -1.90 -14.18
C ARG A 234 9.22 -2.08 -12.74
N SER A 235 8.36 -1.20 -12.24
CA SER A 235 7.80 -1.31 -10.88
C SER A 235 7.04 -2.63 -10.67
N VAL A 236 6.26 -3.04 -11.66
CA VAL A 236 5.58 -4.35 -11.67
C VAL A 236 6.61 -5.49 -11.69
N SER A 237 7.64 -5.41 -12.53
CA SER A 237 8.70 -6.42 -12.61
C SER A 237 9.47 -6.58 -11.29
N TYR A 238 9.72 -5.49 -10.56
CA TYR A 238 10.36 -5.54 -9.23
C TYR A 238 9.52 -6.31 -8.22
N VAL A 239 8.21 -6.04 -8.19
CA VAL A 239 7.31 -6.74 -7.28
C VAL A 239 7.16 -8.21 -7.67
N PHE A 240 7.11 -8.53 -8.94
CA PHE A 240 7.05 -9.92 -9.41
C PHE A 240 8.34 -10.69 -9.08
N PHE A 241 9.51 -10.02 -9.16
CA PHE A 241 10.75 -10.57 -8.64
C PHE A 241 10.63 -10.91 -7.15
N LEU A 242 10.10 -9.99 -6.32
CA LEU A 242 9.92 -10.20 -4.89
C LEU A 242 8.92 -11.33 -4.59
N LEU A 243 7.82 -11.43 -5.33
CA LEU A 243 6.86 -12.53 -5.18
C LEU A 243 7.50 -13.88 -5.41
N ARG A 244 8.39 -14.00 -6.40
CA ARG A 244 9.12 -15.22 -6.64
C ARG A 244 10.20 -15.46 -5.59
N ASP A 245 11.00 -14.46 -5.24
CA ASP A 245 12.14 -14.60 -4.31
C ASP A 245 11.69 -14.90 -2.86
N LEU A 246 10.56 -14.30 -2.42
CA LEU A 246 10.05 -14.43 -1.05
C LEU A 246 9.02 -15.56 -0.88
N PHE A 247 8.14 -15.75 -1.86
CA PHE A 247 7.01 -16.70 -1.76
C PHE A 247 7.16 -17.92 -2.66
N ASN A 248 8.26 -18.05 -3.42
CA ASN A 248 8.43 -19.09 -4.43
C ASN A 248 7.27 -19.13 -5.45
N PHE A 249 6.65 -17.95 -5.71
CA PHE A 249 5.49 -17.87 -6.57
C PHE A 249 5.85 -18.26 -8.01
N GLN A 250 5.14 -19.24 -8.55
CA GLN A 250 5.39 -19.77 -9.89
C GLN A 250 4.55 -18.98 -10.91
N PHE A 251 5.20 -18.07 -11.60
CA PHE A 251 4.58 -17.37 -12.72
C PHE A 251 4.44 -18.27 -13.96
N PRO A 252 3.34 -18.20 -14.70
CA PRO A 252 3.22 -18.90 -15.97
C PRO A 252 4.25 -18.39 -17.00
N PRO A 253 4.57 -19.19 -18.04
CA PRO A 253 5.57 -18.81 -19.05
C PRO A 253 5.36 -17.44 -19.68
N GLU A 254 4.10 -17.07 -19.93
CA GLU A 254 3.68 -15.78 -20.49
C GLU A 254 4.10 -14.62 -19.59
N ALA A 255 3.76 -14.70 -18.30
CA ALA A 255 4.13 -13.66 -17.34
C ALA A 255 5.65 -13.55 -17.20
N ARG A 256 6.37 -14.68 -17.17
CA ARG A 256 7.83 -14.71 -17.11
C ARG A 256 8.47 -14.05 -18.32
N LYS A 257 7.92 -14.24 -19.53
CA LYS A 257 8.40 -13.59 -20.76
C LYS A 257 8.19 -12.07 -20.71
N LEU A 258 7.09 -11.60 -20.12
CA LEU A 258 6.73 -10.19 -20.10
C LEU A 258 7.40 -9.40 -18.95
N PHE A 259 7.58 -10.03 -17.79
CA PHE A 259 8.05 -9.40 -16.55
C PHE A 259 9.21 -10.16 -15.90
N GLY A 260 9.96 -10.96 -16.67
CA GLY A 260 11.01 -11.84 -16.15
C GLY A 260 12.24 -11.10 -15.62
N ASP A 261 13.03 -11.83 -14.85
CA ASP A 261 14.24 -11.33 -14.19
C ASP A 261 15.35 -10.93 -15.12
N ASP A 262 15.38 -11.53 -16.30
CA ASP A 262 16.33 -11.19 -17.37
C ASP A 262 16.27 -9.70 -17.72
N LYS A 263 15.12 -9.06 -17.49
CA LYS A 263 14.89 -7.63 -17.70
C LYS A 263 15.43 -6.73 -16.58
N LEU A 264 15.80 -7.30 -15.43
CA LEU A 264 16.30 -6.55 -14.26
C LEU A 264 17.83 -6.55 -14.21
N LEU A 265 18.40 -5.39 -13.88
CA LEU A 265 19.85 -5.26 -13.67
C LEU A 265 20.30 -6.02 -12.44
N LEU A 266 21.56 -6.47 -12.43
CA LEU A 266 22.14 -7.18 -11.28
C LEU A 266 22.09 -6.35 -10.00
N LEU A 267 22.30 -5.03 -10.09
CA LEU A 267 22.23 -4.12 -8.96
C LEU A 267 20.79 -4.06 -8.38
N GLU A 268 19.78 -4.02 -9.24
CA GLU A 268 18.37 -4.01 -8.81
C GLU A 268 17.99 -5.31 -8.11
N LYS A 269 18.38 -6.45 -8.67
CA LYS A 269 18.16 -7.77 -8.03
C LYS A 269 18.85 -7.85 -6.66
N ARG A 270 20.08 -7.32 -6.55
CA ARG A 270 20.80 -7.29 -5.28
C ARG A 270 20.08 -6.41 -4.26
N LEU A 271 19.61 -5.23 -4.69
CA LEU A 271 18.82 -4.32 -3.84
C LEU A 271 17.52 -4.96 -3.38
N LEU A 272 16.76 -5.57 -4.27
CA LEU A 272 15.48 -6.21 -3.95
C LEU A 272 15.66 -7.38 -2.94
N ARG A 273 16.77 -8.13 -3.03
CA ARG A 273 17.09 -9.20 -2.07
C ARG A 273 17.39 -8.71 -0.65
N GLU A 274 17.67 -7.40 -0.46
CA GLU A 274 17.82 -6.85 0.90
C GLU A 274 16.52 -6.99 1.71
N ARG A 275 15.34 -6.98 1.05
CA ARG A 275 14.05 -7.25 1.73
C ARG A 275 14.07 -8.57 2.51
N LYS A 276 14.58 -9.64 1.90
CA LYS A 276 14.67 -10.97 2.53
C LYS A 276 15.61 -11.00 3.74
N LYS A 277 16.66 -10.17 3.70
CA LYS A 277 17.69 -10.13 4.75
C LYS A 277 17.32 -9.23 5.92
N LYS A 278 16.64 -8.11 5.64
CA LYS A 278 16.47 -6.99 6.59
C LYS A 278 15.02 -6.71 6.96
N GLY A 279 14.05 -7.45 6.41
CA GLY A 279 12.61 -7.20 6.63
C GLY A 279 12.03 -6.01 5.86
N ALA A 280 12.88 -5.17 5.25
CA ALA A 280 12.48 -4.06 4.38
C ALA A 280 13.58 -3.74 3.38
N LEU A 281 13.23 -3.03 2.29
CA LEU A 281 14.24 -2.40 1.42
C LEU A 281 14.85 -1.20 2.14
N PRO A 282 16.11 -0.83 1.80
CA PRO A 282 16.72 0.40 2.33
C PRO A 282 15.86 1.64 2.04
N VAL A 283 15.87 2.62 2.93
CA VAL A 283 15.05 3.85 2.82
C VAL A 283 15.31 4.62 1.51
N TRP A 284 16.51 4.50 0.95
CA TRP A 284 16.89 5.12 -0.32
C TRP A 284 16.51 4.28 -1.56
N ALA A 285 15.99 3.05 -1.40
CA ALA A 285 15.64 2.18 -2.52
C ALA A 285 14.70 2.83 -3.56
N PRO A 286 13.68 3.63 -3.16
CA PRO A 286 12.83 4.31 -4.13
C PRO A 286 13.57 5.24 -5.09
N LEU A 287 14.72 5.81 -4.67
CA LEU A 287 15.55 6.66 -5.54
C LEU A 287 16.14 5.92 -6.73
N LEU A 288 16.42 4.61 -6.59
CA LEU A 288 16.93 3.76 -7.66
C LEU A 288 15.81 3.04 -8.41
N LEU A 289 14.78 2.59 -7.70
CA LEU A 289 13.72 1.76 -8.28
C LEU A 289 12.69 2.60 -9.05
N PHE A 290 12.48 3.86 -8.67
CA PHE A 290 11.61 4.74 -9.43
C PHE A 290 12.36 5.47 -10.54
N SER A 291 11.76 5.48 -11.72
CA SER A 291 12.30 6.18 -12.88
C SER A 291 11.25 7.18 -13.37
N PRO A 292 11.35 8.46 -12.94
CA PRO A 292 10.45 9.49 -13.43
C PRO A 292 10.66 9.73 -14.92
N GLU A 293 9.58 10.03 -15.60
CA GLU A 293 9.56 10.40 -17.02
C GLU A 293 10.20 11.78 -17.27
N GLY A 294 10.62 12.06 -18.51
CA GLY A 294 11.10 13.38 -18.93
C GLY A 294 12.61 13.63 -18.73
N GLY A 295 13.41 12.58 -18.60
CA GLY A 295 14.87 12.65 -18.70
C GLY A 295 15.60 13.06 -17.42
N LEU A 296 16.91 13.41 -17.55
CA LEU A 296 17.82 13.62 -16.42
C LEU A 296 17.38 14.73 -15.45
N LYS A 297 16.79 15.81 -15.96
CA LYS A 297 16.30 16.93 -15.12
C LYS A 297 15.20 16.48 -14.17
N ASN A 298 14.21 15.74 -14.66
CA ASN A 298 13.12 15.23 -13.86
C ASN A 298 13.58 14.19 -12.86
N ARG A 299 14.53 13.34 -13.25
CA ARG A 299 15.17 12.39 -12.34
C ARG A 299 15.94 13.10 -11.22
N PHE A 300 16.66 14.15 -11.54
CA PHE A 300 17.36 14.96 -10.55
C PHE A 300 16.38 15.62 -9.59
N ASN A 301 15.30 16.25 -10.09
CA ASN A 301 14.26 16.87 -9.26
C ASN A 301 13.59 15.84 -8.35
N PHE A 302 13.27 14.65 -8.88
CA PHE A 302 12.70 13.56 -8.07
C PHE A 302 13.62 13.13 -6.92
N ILE A 303 14.91 12.97 -7.21
CA ILE A 303 15.92 12.63 -6.20
C ILE A 303 16.00 13.74 -5.15
N LEU A 304 16.08 14.99 -5.60
CA LEU A 304 16.24 16.14 -4.71
C LEU A 304 15.01 16.31 -3.78
N GLU A 305 13.79 16.26 -4.33
CA GLU A 305 12.57 16.36 -3.52
C GLU A 305 12.34 15.15 -2.60
N THR A 306 12.84 13.98 -2.98
CA THR A 306 12.74 12.77 -2.13
C THR A 306 13.75 12.82 -0.99
N LEU A 307 14.95 13.31 -1.24
CA LEU A 307 15.98 13.47 -0.21
C LEU A 307 15.67 14.65 0.71
N PHE A 308 15.26 15.76 0.15
CA PHE A 308 15.03 17.04 0.81
C PHE A 308 13.60 17.54 0.56
N PRO A 309 12.57 16.85 1.07
CA PRO A 309 11.19 17.31 0.94
C PRO A 309 10.99 18.61 1.70
N ARG A 310 9.90 19.31 1.41
CA ARG A 310 9.54 20.55 2.08
C ARG A 310 9.51 20.39 3.62
N PRO A 311 9.84 21.43 4.41
CA PRO A 311 9.88 21.34 5.87
C PRO A 311 8.59 20.81 6.49
N GLU A 312 7.43 21.15 5.93
CA GLU A 312 6.11 20.67 6.39
C GLU A 312 6.01 19.14 6.31
N ILE A 313 6.55 18.55 5.25
CA ILE A 313 6.58 17.10 5.08
C ILE A 313 7.56 16.44 6.06
N LEU A 314 8.71 17.06 6.29
CA LEU A 314 9.67 16.58 7.30
C LEU A 314 9.08 16.64 8.71
N ARG A 315 8.32 17.69 9.05
CA ARG A 315 7.60 17.78 10.33
C ARG A 315 6.61 16.62 10.49
N GLN A 316 5.88 16.26 9.43
CA GLN A 316 5.00 15.10 9.42
C GLN A 316 5.78 13.79 9.63
N VAL A 317 6.88 13.59 8.87
CA VAL A 317 7.69 12.37 8.94
C VAL A 317 8.30 12.15 10.33
N PHE A 318 8.69 13.23 11.00
CA PHE A 318 9.35 13.18 12.33
C PHE A 318 8.39 13.51 13.49
N GLU A 319 7.07 13.61 13.21
CA GLU A 319 6.03 13.95 14.20
C GLU A 319 6.44 15.12 15.11
N SER A 320 7.14 16.09 14.52
CA SER A 320 7.81 17.16 15.28
C SER A 320 6.91 18.39 15.41
N HIS A 321 6.88 18.98 16.63
CA HIS A 321 6.16 20.21 16.92
C HIS A 321 6.78 21.43 16.22
N GLU A 322 6.03 22.52 16.11
CA GLU A 322 6.42 23.76 15.37
C GLU A 322 7.71 24.43 15.84
N GLY A 323 8.26 24.09 17.02
CA GLY A 323 9.47 24.69 17.58
C GLY A 323 10.80 24.21 16.98
N ILE A 324 10.83 23.12 16.21
CA ILE A 324 12.08 22.57 15.67
C ILE A 324 12.54 23.40 14.46
N LYS A 325 13.82 23.82 14.46
CA LYS A 325 14.43 24.57 13.37
C LYS A 325 14.52 23.72 12.08
N VAL A 326 14.33 24.35 10.93
CA VAL A 326 14.30 23.66 9.64
C VAL A 326 15.60 22.88 9.36
N TRP A 327 16.76 23.44 9.73
CA TRP A 327 18.03 22.74 9.53
C TRP A 327 18.16 21.44 10.36
N GLU A 328 17.55 21.38 11.55
CA GLU A 328 17.51 20.16 12.38
C GLU A 328 16.68 19.05 11.72
N LEU A 329 15.57 19.41 11.08
CA LEU A 329 14.75 18.48 10.30
C LEU A 329 15.56 17.85 9.16
N TYR A 330 16.31 18.66 8.42
CA TYR A 330 17.16 18.16 7.35
C TYR A 330 18.32 17.31 7.88
N MET A 331 18.91 17.64 9.02
CA MET A 331 19.94 16.80 9.67
C MET A 331 19.35 15.44 10.07
N ARG A 332 18.16 15.42 10.71
CA ARG A 332 17.45 14.15 11.02
C ARG A 332 17.19 13.33 9.75
N ARG A 333 16.82 14.00 8.67
CA ARG A 333 16.60 13.33 7.39
C ARG A 333 17.87 12.70 6.83
N VAL A 334 18.99 13.40 6.87
CA VAL A 334 20.29 12.84 6.48
C VAL A 334 20.65 11.63 7.33
N CYS A 335 20.53 11.71 8.67
CA CYS A 335 20.75 10.58 9.56
C CYS A 335 19.85 9.37 9.23
N GLN A 336 18.59 9.61 8.92
CA GLN A 336 17.66 8.56 8.49
C GLN A 336 18.12 7.89 7.17
N LEU A 337 18.53 8.68 6.18
CA LEU A 337 18.98 8.18 4.89
C LEU A 337 20.24 7.33 4.96
N ILE A 338 21.18 7.66 5.87
CA ILE A 338 22.41 6.88 6.09
C ILE A 338 22.23 5.75 7.12
N GLY A 339 20.99 5.53 7.59
CA GLY A 339 20.67 4.41 8.49
C GLY A 339 21.12 4.60 9.94
N MET A 340 21.46 5.83 10.37
CA MET A 340 21.84 6.15 11.77
C MET A 340 20.64 6.28 12.70
N THR A 341 19.43 6.41 12.18
CA THR A 341 18.18 6.40 12.96
C THR A 341 17.29 5.26 12.49
N LYS A 342 16.79 4.42 13.42
CA LYS A 342 15.73 3.47 13.11
C LYS A 342 14.47 4.28 12.75
N ASN A 343 13.72 3.82 11.73
CA ASN A 343 12.36 4.29 11.51
C ASN A 343 11.55 4.02 12.79
N GLN A 344 11.08 5.08 13.44
CA GLN A 344 10.02 4.96 14.45
C GLN A 344 8.69 4.78 13.78
#